data_5d9fc744c7272347740f735b072dd055
#
_entry.id   5d9fc744c7272347740f735b072dd055
#
_cell.length_a   1.000
_cell.length_b   1.000
_cell.length_c   1.000
_cell.angle_alpha   90.00
_cell.angle_beta   90.00
_cell.angle_gamma   90.00
#
_symmetry.space_group_name_H-M   'P 1'
#
loop_
_entity.id
_entity.type
_entity.pdbx_description
1 polymer ?
#
loop_
_entity_poly.entity_id
_entity_poly.type
_entity_poly.pdbx_seq_one_letter_code
_entity_poly.pdbx_strand_id
1 'polypeptide(L)'
;MADKVTPPNDLTSTLNLRQLRAIPEGVRTDDLYKSLTVEQQDVVKNLPSGAGILLVLKGAGVGGRYLLDAAETKIGRDINNEICLDDITVSRSHALVSKSDGYMIKDLGSLNGTYLNAVVVREAKINPGDEVQIGKYHLTLFIGGSK
;
A
#
# COMPACT_ATOMS: atom_id res chain seq x y z
N MET A 1 19.97 -8.15 24.01
CA MET A 1 19.44 -8.55 24.48
C MET A 1 18.97 -8.75 24.51
N ALA A 2 19.40 -8.21 24.05
CA ALA A 2 18.80 -8.45 24.37
C ALA A 2 18.46 -8.63 24.29
N ASP A 3 19.04 -8.13 24.00
CA ASP A 3 18.56 -8.45 24.18
C ASP A 3 18.20 -8.46 23.87
N LYS A 4 18.69 -8.02 23.88
CA LYS A 4 18.35 -8.33 23.87
C LYS A 4 17.96 -8.23 23.53
N VAL A 5 18.60 -7.75 23.22
CA VAL A 5 18.24 -7.87 23.20
C VAL A 5 17.97 -7.74 22.65
N THR A 6 18.48 -7.22 22.11
CA THR A 6 18.21 -7.26 22.05
C THR A 6 18.10 -7.04 21.44
N PRO A 7 18.46 -6.54 21.19
CA PRO A 7 18.31 -6.47 21.02
C PRO A 7 18.13 -6.32 20.40
N PRO A 8 18.78 -5.80 20.16
CA PRO A 8 18.60 -5.85 20.12
C PRO A 8 18.33 -5.80 19.58
N ASN A 9 18.96 -5.40 18.96
CA ASN A 9 18.57 -5.55 19.07
C ASN A 9 18.34 -5.34 18.54
N ASP A 10 19.21 -4.85 18.22
CA ASP A 10 18.89 -4.97 18.38
C ASP A 10 18.64 -4.70 17.85
N LEU A 11 19.26 -4.25 17.39
CA LEU A 11 18.86 -4.35 17.50
C LEU A 11 18.61 -4.07 16.99
N THR A 12 19.03 -3.53 16.51
CA THR A 12 18.61 -3.60 16.68
C THR A 12 18.26 -3.63 16.21
N SER A 13 18.73 -3.26 15.72
CA SER A 13 18.11 -3.49 15.94
C SER A 13 17.67 -3.51 15.54
N THR A 14 18.06 -3.12 14.95
CA THR A 14 17.34 -3.42 15.10
C THR A 14 16.72 -3.53 14.90
N LEU A 15 17.12 -3.23 14.34
CA LEU A 15 16.30 -3.51 14.59
C LEU A 15 15.69 -3.51 14.12
N ASN A 16 15.98 -3.33 13.71
CA ASN A 16 15.23 -3.55 13.74
C ASN A 16 14.57 -3.41 13.22
N LEU A 17 14.66 -3.15 12.49
CA LEU A 17 13.98 -3.24 12.35
C LEU A 17 13.13 -3.63 12.16
N ARG A 18 13.08 -3.97 11.87
CA ARG A 18 12.24 -4.43 11.90
C ARG A 18 11.66 -4.30 12.53
N GLN A 19 12.02 -4.24 12.68
CA GLN A 19 11.37 -4.10 13.41
C GLN A 19 11.11 -3.25 13.49
N LEU A 20 11.52 -2.96 13.09
CA LEU A 20 11.07 -2.25 13.14
C LEU A 20 10.56 -1.81 12.52
N ARG A 21 10.49 -1.84 12.05
CA ARG A 21 9.70 -1.63 11.42
C ARG A 21 8.62 -2.11 11.30
N ALA A 22 8.75 -2.87 11.62
CA ALA A 22 7.54 -3.48 11.45
C ALA A 22 6.65 -2.94 12.40
N ILE A 23 5.68 -2.37 11.97
CA ILE A 23 4.69 -1.88 12.77
C ILE A 23 3.81 -3.01 13.14
N PRO A 24 3.38 -3.15 14.34
CA PRO A 24 2.50 -4.19 14.77
C PRO A 24 1.20 -4.06 14.03
N GLU A 25 0.70 -5.11 13.51
CA GLU A 25 -0.39 -5.08 12.71
C GLU A 25 -1.60 -4.47 13.24
N GLY A 26 -1.99 -4.71 14.40
CA GLY A 26 -3.21 -4.19 14.94
C GLY A 26 -3.25 -2.71 15.08
N VAL A 27 -2.10 -2.07 15.09
CA VAL A 27 -2.07 -0.66 15.32
C VAL A 27 -2.44 0.11 14.13
N ARG A 28 -2.01 -0.36 13.02
CA ARG A 28 -1.94 0.43 11.92
C ARG A 28 -3.17 0.78 11.26
N THR A 29 -4.06 -0.13 11.02
CA THR A 29 -5.29 0.19 10.30
C THR A 29 -6.17 1.10 11.11
N ASP A 30 -6.25 0.91 12.42
CA ASP A 30 -7.06 1.79 13.25
C ASP A 30 -6.49 3.20 13.29
N ASP A 31 -5.17 3.31 13.47
CA ASP A 31 -4.53 4.62 13.52
C ASP A 31 -4.61 5.33 12.18
N LEU A 32 -4.43 4.57 11.09
CA LEU A 32 -4.54 5.13 9.76
C LEU A 32 -5.96 5.61 9.50
N TYR A 33 -6.96 4.82 9.89
CA TYR A 33 -8.35 5.20 9.69
C TYR A 33 -8.64 6.50 10.41
N LYS A 34 -8.17 6.64 11.64
CA LYS A 34 -8.39 7.86 12.41
C LYS A 34 -7.71 9.07 11.79
N SER A 35 -6.64 8.86 11.04
CA SER A 35 -5.93 9.95 10.39
C SER A 35 -6.58 10.40 9.09
N LEU A 36 -7.57 9.65 8.59
CA LEU A 36 -8.25 10.01 7.35
C LEU A 36 -9.17 11.20 7.56
N THR A 37 -9.45 11.92 6.48
CA THR A 37 -10.47 12.96 6.51
C THR A 37 -11.83 12.29 6.70
N VAL A 38 -12.82 13.09 7.08
CA VAL A 38 -14.18 12.57 7.26
C VAL A 38 -14.68 11.95 5.96
N GLU A 39 -14.39 12.59 4.83
CA GLU A 39 -14.80 12.05 3.54
C GLU A 39 -14.13 10.71 3.24
N GLN A 40 -12.84 10.60 3.54
CA GLN A 40 -12.12 9.36 3.32
C GLN A 40 -12.65 8.26 4.25
N GLN A 41 -12.94 8.60 5.49
CA GLN A 41 -13.50 7.64 6.43
C GLN A 41 -14.84 7.12 5.93
N ASP A 42 -15.67 8.00 5.39
CA ASP A 42 -16.97 7.60 4.85
C ASP A 42 -16.81 6.65 3.68
N VAL A 43 -15.85 6.91 2.81
CA VAL A 43 -15.59 6.04 1.67
C VAL A 43 -15.21 4.64 2.15
N VAL A 44 -14.29 4.55 3.11
CA VAL A 44 -13.83 3.26 3.61
C VAL A 44 -14.96 2.54 4.34
N LYS A 45 -15.71 3.29 5.16
CA LYS A 45 -16.80 2.72 5.94
C LYS A 45 -17.89 2.12 5.06
N ASN A 46 -18.14 2.73 3.91
CA ASN A 46 -19.19 2.29 3.02
C ASN A 46 -18.76 1.25 1.99
N LEU A 47 -17.49 0.81 2.04
CA LEU A 47 -17.03 -0.22 1.13
C LEU A 47 -17.73 -1.54 1.42
N PRO A 48 -18.15 -2.27 0.38
CA PRO A 48 -18.65 -3.62 0.60
C PRO A 48 -17.59 -4.49 1.26
N SER A 49 -18.02 -5.48 2.01
CA SER A 49 -17.10 -6.41 2.65
C SER A 49 -16.20 -7.05 1.61
N GLY A 50 -14.89 -7.01 1.85
CA GLY A 50 -13.91 -7.58 0.93
C GLY A 50 -13.49 -6.67 -0.21
N ALA A 51 -14.18 -5.55 -0.40
CA ALA A 51 -13.79 -4.61 -1.46
C ALA A 51 -12.59 -3.78 -1.01
N GLY A 52 -11.63 -3.59 -1.91
CA GLY A 52 -10.44 -2.83 -1.61
C GLY A 52 -10.43 -1.47 -2.28
N ILE A 53 -9.76 -0.53 -1.67
CA ILE A 53 -9.55 0.78 -2.24
C ILE A 53 -8.13 1.24 -1.90
N LEU A 54 -7.50 1.91 -2.85
CA LEU A 54 -6.20 2.53 -2.63
C LEU A 54 -6.40 4.02 -2.47
N LEU A 55 -5.93 4.56 -1.36
CA LEU A 55 -6.02 5.99 -1.07
C LEU A 55 -4.64 6.60 -1.10
N VAL A 56 -4.54 7.79 -1.68
CA VAL A 56 -3.30 8.55 -1.67
C VAL A 56 -3.38 9.52 -0.51
N LEU A 57 -2.66 9.23 0.56
CA LEU A 57 -2.76 10.00 1.80
C LEU A 57 -1.73 11.10 1.90
N LYS A 58 -0.68 11.04 1.10
CA LYS A 58 0.38 12.04 1.15
C LYS A 58 1.11 12.09 -0.18
N GLY A 59 1.81 13.19 -0.42
CA GLY A 59 2.66 13.31 -1.59
C GLY A 59 1.90 13.58 -2.86
N ALA A 60 2.46 13.14 -3.97
CA ALA A 60 1.88 13.37 -5.28
C ALA A 60 0.50 12.72 -5.36
N GLY A 61 -0.45 13.44 -5.93
CA GLY A 61 -1.81 12.93 -6.12
C GLY A 61 -2.62 12.80 -4.85
N VAL A 62 -2.20 13.47 -3.77
CA VAL A 62 -2.90 13.36 -2.48
C VAL A 62 -4.39 13.61 -2.66
N GLY A 63 -5.21 12.79 -2.00
CA GLY A 63 -6.66 12.82 -2.13
C GLY A 63 -7.20 11.85 -3.16
N GLY A 64 -6.32 11.22 -3.96
CA GLY A 64 -6.75 10.26 -4.94
C GLY A 64 -7.31 9.00 -4.29
N ARG A 65 -8.28 8.39 -4.94
CA ARG A 65 -8.89 7.14 -4.49
C ARG A 65 -9.18 6.27 -5.68
N TYR A 66 -8.80 5.01 -5.56
CA TYR A 66 -8.91 4.07 -6.66
C TYR A 66 -9.52 2.78 -6.15
N LEU A 67 -10.74 2.50 -6.57
CA LEU A 67 -11.45 1.30 -6.14
C LEU A 67 -10.90 0.08 -6.86
N LEU A 68 -10.65 -0.98 -6.12
CA LEU A 68 -10.11 -2.22 -6.68
C LEU A 68 -11.25 -3.23 -6.80
N ASP A 69 -12.14 -3.00 -7.75
CA ASP A 69 -13.33 -3.83 -7.91
C ASP A 69 -13.20 -4.86 -9.03
N ALA A 70 -12.09 -4.87 -9.73
CA ALA A 70 -11.86 -5.83 -10.80
C ALA A 70 -10.91 -6.94 -10.33
N ALA A 71 -10.91 -8.06 -11.07
CA ALA A 71 -10.00 -9.15 -10.77
C ALA A 71 -8.54 -8.70 -10.86
N GLU A 72 -8.28 -7.82 -11.82
CA GLU A 72 -6.93 -7.26 -12.02
C GLU A 72 -7.04 -5.78 -12.28
N THR A 73 -6.15 -5.01 -11.67
CA THR A 73 -6.07 -3.56 -11.84
C THR A 73 -4.65 -3.21 -12.23
N LYS A 74 -4.47 -2.70 -13.43
CA LYS A 74 -3.14 -2.30 -13.89
C LYS A 74 -2.90 -0.84 -13.55
N ILE A 75 -1.72 -0.56 -13.05
CA ILE A 75 -1.32 0.77 -12.63
C ILE A 75 -0.14 1.21 -13.50
N GLY A 76 -0.22 2.38 -14.05
CA GLY A 76 0.87 2.92 -14.85
C GLY A 76 0.57 4.28 -15.41
N ARG A 77 1.53 4.81 -16.15
CA ARG A 77 1.41 6.15 -16.73
C ARG A 77 0.50 6.19 -17.95
N ASP A 78 0.36 5.04 -18.63
CA ASP A 78 -0.47 5.00 -19.82
C ASP A 78 -1.93 5.17 -19.44
N ILE A 79 -2.62 5.96 -20.24
CA ILE A 79 -4.04 6.28 -19.97
C ILE A 79 -4.92 5.04 -20.07
N ASN A 80 -4.46 3.99 -20.70
CA ASN A 80 -5.23 2.76 -20.81
C ASN A 80 -5.20 1.89 -19.55
N ASN A 81 -4.41 2.27 -18.55
CA ASN A 81 -4.39 1.55 -17.29
C ASN A 81 -5.63 1.90 -16.46
N GLU A 82 -6.10 0.94 -15.68
CA GLU A 82 -7.23 1.20 -14.78
C GLU A 82 -6.90 2.31 -13.78
N ILE A 83 -5.65 2.33 -13.30
CA ILE A 83 -5.19 3.42 -12.48
C ILE A 83 -4.08 4.12 -13.26
N CYS A 84 -4.39 5.31 -13.75
CA CYS A 84 -3.43 6.07 -14.52
C CYS A 84 -2.76 7.09 -13.61
N LEU A 85 -1.46 6.91 -13.39
CA LEU A 85 -0.65 7.85 -12.60
C LEU A 85 0.26 8.58 -13.59
N ASP A 86 -0.20 9.72 -14.04
CA ASP A 86 0.47 10.46 -15.12
C ASP A 86 1.66 11.24 -14.58
N ASP A 87 2.77 10.56 -14.39
CA ASP A 87 3.98 11.15 -13.87
C ASP A 87 5.19 10.46 -14.49
N ILE A 88 6.24 11.21 -14.72
CA ILE A 88 7.45 10.70 -15.35
C ILE A 88 8.13 9.61 -14.51
N THR A 89 7.89 9.58 -13.20
CA THR A 89 8.47 8.57 -12.33
C THR A 89 7.74 7.24 -12.40
N VAL A 90 6.62 7.18 -13.13
CA VAL A 90 5.82 5.98 -13.26
C VAL A 90 6.00 5.40 -14.66
N SER A 91 6.29 4.10 -14.74
CA SER A 91 6.41 3.43 -16.04
C SER A 91 5.04 3.27 -16.68
N ARG A 92 5.00 3.13 -18.01
CA ARG A 92 3.73 3.02 -18.72
C ARG A 92 2.89 1.87 -18.19
N SER A 93 3.49 0.72 -17.97
CA SER A 93 2.85 -0.42 -17.30
C SER A 93 3.73 -0.73 -16.12
N HIS A 94 3.35 -0.22 -14.96
CA HIS A 94 4.22 -0.23 -13.80
C HIS A 94 3.96 -1.41 -12.88
N ALA A 95 2.72 -1.63 -12.52
CA ALA A 95 2.36 -2.67 -11.57
C ALA A 95 0.97 -3.20 -11.85
N LEU A 96 0.70 -4.37 -11.30
CA LEU A 96 -0.60 -5.02 -11.44
C LEU A 96 -1.06 -5.44 -10.05
N VAL A 97 -2.28 -5.05 -9.68
CA VAL A 97 -2.89 -5.53 -8.46
C VAL A 97 -3.91 -6.58 -8.84
N SER A 98 -3.79 -7.77 -8.27
CA SER A 98 -4.75 -8.84 -8.54
C SER A 98 -5.51 -9.18 -7.27
N LYS A 99 -6.79 -9.49 -7.43
CA LYS A 99 -7.67 -9.84 -6.33
C LYS A 99 -7.91 -11.35 -6.39
N SER A 100 -7.31 -12.06 -5.45
CA SER A 100 -7.45 -13.49 -5.36
C SER A 100 -7.12 -13.88 -3.94
N ASP A 101 -8.14 -14.15 -3.14
CA ASP A 101 -7.93 -14.44 -1.73
C ASP A 101 -7.11 -13.32 -1.08
N GLY A 102 -7.63 -12.09 -1.21
CA GLY A 102 -6.92 -10.89 -0.80
C GLY A 102 -6.37 -10.17 -2.01
N TYR A 103 -5.37 -9.35 -1.79
CA TYR A 103 -4.77 -8.56 -2.87
C TYR A 103 -3.29 -8.82 -2.97
N MET A 104 -2.82 -8.94 -4.21
CA MET A 104 -1.39 -9.11 -4.51
C MET A 104 -0.97 -7.98 -5.41
N ILE A 105 0.27 -7.51 -5.25
CA ILE A 105 0.83 -6.56 -6.19
C ILE A 105 2.04 -7.17 -6.89
N LYS A 106 2.16 -6.90 -8.17
CA LYS A 106 3.25 -7.42 -8.98
C LYS A 106 3.85 -6.28 -9.78
N ASP A 107 5.18 -6.14 -9.72
CA ASP A 107 5.88 -5.17 -10.55
C ASP A 107 5.99 -5.72 -11.98
N LEU A 108 5.67 -4.89 -12.95
CA LEU A 108 5.66 -5.30 -14.35
C LEU A 108 6.95 -4.92 -15.07
N GLY A 109 8.07 -4.94 -14.36
CA GLY A 109 9.34 -4.56 -14.94
C GLY A 109 9.53 -3.06 -15.01
N SER A 110 9.05 -2.36 -14.01
CA SER A 110 9.12 -0.90 -13.98
C SER A 110 10.57 -0.42 -13.87
N LEU A 111 10.79 0.79 -14.32
CA LEU A 111 12.12 1.39 -14.25
C LEU A 111 12.52 1.70 -12.82
N ASN A 112 11.60 2.25 -12.04
CA ASN A 112 11.92 2.74 -10.70
C ASN A 112 11.52 1.77 -9.59
N GLY A 113 10.88 0.65 -9.93
CA GLY A 113 10.49 -0.36 -8.95
C GLY A 113 9.15 -0.07 -8.29
N THR A 114 8.64 -1.10 -7.63
CA THR A 114 7.42 -1.01 -6.83
C THR A 114 7.83 -1.34 -5.40
N TYR A 115 7.38 -0.52 -4.46
CA TYR A 115 7.77 -0.66 -3.06
C TYR A 115 6.57 -0.95 -2.20
N LEU A 116 6.73 -1.89 -1.29
CA LEU A 116 5.70 -2.21 -0.30
C LEU A 116 6.26 -1.88 1.07
N ASN A 117 5.64 -0.91 1.76
CA ASN A 117 6.14 -0.43 3.04
C ASN A 117 7.62 -0.09 2.97
N ALA A 118 7.99 0.63 1.91
CA ALA A 118 9.34 1.14 1.66
C ALA A 118 10.36 0.06 1.27
N VAL A 119 9.91 -1.16 0.99
CA VAL A 119 10.81 -2.25 0.55
C VAL A 119 10.45 -2.60 -0.89
N VAL A 120 11.46 -2.65 -1.77
CA VAL A 120 11.22 -2.99 -3.16
C VAL A 120 10.79 -4.44 -3.27
N VAL A 121 9.75 -4.70 -4.06
CA VAL A 121 9.22 -6.05 -4.23
C VAL A 121 8.97 -6.30 -5.71
N ARG A 122 9.01 -7.57 -6.09
CA ARG A 122 8.57 -7.98 -7.42
C ARG A 122 7.13 -8.42 -7.38
N GLU A 123 6.77 -9.12 -6.32
CA GLU A 123 5.42 -9.60 -6.14
C GLU A 123 5.23 -9.79 -4.64
N ALA A 124 4.11 -9.33 -4.11
CA ALA A 124 3.87 -9.43 -2.68
C ALA A 124 2.38 -9.32 -2.40
N LYS A 125 1.97 -9.90 -1.28
CA LYS A 125 0.62 -9.73 -0.80
C LYS A 125 0.50 -8.37 -0.12
N ILE A 126 -0.60 -7.67 -0.39
CA ILE A 126 -0.88 -6.39 0.24
C ILE A 126 -1.95 -6.60 1.30
N ASN A 127 -1.68 -6.16 2.51
CA ASN A 127 -2.65 -6.22 3.60
C ASN A 127 -3.24 -4.85 3.87
N PRO A 128 -4.41 -4.78 4.51
CA PRO A 128 -4.98 -3.47 4.85
C PRO A 128 -3.98 -2.65 5.65
N GLY A 129 -3.84 -1.40 5.29
CA GLY A 129 -2.90 -0.50 5.94
C GLY A 129 -1.53 -0.47 5.31
N ASP A 130 -1.22 -1.40 4.41
CA ASP A 130 0.07 -1.40 3.72
C ASP A 130 0.14 -0.25 2.73
N GLU A 131 1.33 0.31 2.59
CA GLU A 131 1.58 1.39 1.65
C GLU A 131 2.33 0.85 0.45
N VAL A 132 1.82 1.13 -0.74
CA VAL A 132 2.47 0.80 -2.00
C VAL A 132 3.00 2.09 -2.59
N GLN A 133 4.28 2.12 -2.91
CA GLN A 133 4.89 3.28 -3.56
C GLN A 133 5.17 2.96 -5.02
N ILE A 134 4.64 3.79 -5.90
CA ILE A 134 4.84 3.69 -7.34
C ILE A 134 5.26 5.06 -7.82
N GLY A 135 6.53 5.20 -8.22
CA GLY A 135 7.06 6.51 -8.55
C GLY A 135 6.98 7.43 -7.33
N LYS A 136 6.38 8.59 -7.52
CA LYS A 136 6.19 9.56 -6.44
C LYS A 136 4.91 9.32 -5.64
N TYR A 137 4.13 8.30 -6.00
CA TYR A 137 2.82 8.08 -5.40
C TYR A 137 2.90 7.08 -4.26
N HIS A 138 2.23 7.41 -3.16
CA HIS A 138 2.13 6.54 -2.00
C HIS A 138 0.66 6.19 -1.82
N LEU A 139 0.33 4.91 -2.06
CA LEU A 139 -1.04 4.45 -2.03
C LEU A 139 -1.22 3.49 -0.86
N THR A 140 -2.25 3.69 -0.08
CA THR A 140 -2.52 2.85 1.09
C THR A 140 -3.78 2.04 0.86
N LEU A 141 -3.72 0.74 1.14
CA LEU A 141 -4.84 -0.16 0.93
C LEU A 141 -5.77 -0.16 2.14
N PHE A 142 -7.05 -0.04 1.86
CA PHE A 142 -8.11 -0.27 2.85
C PHE A 142 -9.08 -1.28 2.28
N ILE A 143 -9.63 -2.13 3.13
CA ILE A 143 -10.57 -3.18 2.70
C ILE A 143 -11.84 -3.05 3.53
N GLY A 144 -12.97 -3.07 2.85
CA GLY A 144 -14.26 -2.94 3.50
C GLY A 144 -14.57 -4.16 4.35
N GLY A 145 -15.26 -3.94 5.48
CA GLY A 145 -15.62 -5.02 6.38
C GLY A 145 -14.46 -5.58 7.17
N SER A 146 -13.25 -5.07 6.96
CA SER A 146 -12.07 -5.53 7.66
C SER A 146 -11.96 -4.79 8.99
N LYS A 147 -11.58 -5.52 10.01
CA LYS A 147 -11.46 -4.86 11.29
C LYS A 147 -10.13 -5.07 11.90
#